data_e6afc79c5551e76f844c818a06ceb39d
#
_entry.id   e6afc79c5551e76f844c818a06ceb39d
#
_cell.length_a   1.000
_cell.length_b   1.000
_cell.length_c   1.000
_cell.angle_alpha   90.00
_cell.angle_beta   90.00
_cell.angle_gamma   90.00
#
_symmetry.space_group_name_H-M   'P 1'
#
loop_
_entity.id
_entity.type
_entity.pdbx_description
1 polymer ?
#
loop_
_entity_poly.entity_id
_entity_poly.type
_entity_poly.pdbx_seq_one_letter_code
_entity_poly.pdbx_strand_id
1 'polypeptide(L)'
;MKNCPKKSAYPKIGIMKRPHVLLTLFVIFISLTSYSQFRKYSNEFLNIGAGARGLSMGGAQVASVQDGTSGYWNPAGLVGVKNNPELNLMHAEYFAGIGKYDFASIAFPTTNNKRTFAITGLRFAVDDIMNTLFLVEPDGSINYNNIQAFSSADYAFIFSLAQKLKESGNKNIHLGVNAKVIHRSVGKFAKAWGFGLDAGIQIYQGKWKFGIAGRDITTTFNTWSFTFTEKEKEILYLTNNEIPVKSSELTAPRLVVGVARDFKISKKVNLLAEANVDLTFDGKRNTLISADPVSADPKLGLECNINNIFYVRAGINNFQKALADGDTLNIKKVWIYQPSAGAGFKISNVTIDYAFTNLANQSNPLFTHVFSLKLDMVGDKNKKKK
;
A
#
# COMPACT_ATOMS: atom_id res chain seq x y z
N MET A 1 38.97 -63.18 25.18
CA MET A 1 38.00 -62.29 25.84
C MET A 1 38.25 -60.86 25.37
N LYS A 2 37.46 -60.34 24.44
CA LYS A 2 37.51 -58.92 24.01
C LYS A 2 36.07 -58.39 23.99
N ASN A 3 35.77 -57.52 24.96
CA ASN A 3 34.48 -56.86 25.06
C ASN A 3 34.39 -55.77 24.01
N CYS A 4 33.35 -55.82 23.19
CA CYS A 4 32.95 -54.79 22.24
C CYS A 4 31.88 -53.90 22.89
N PRO A 5 32.01 -52.54 22.90
CA PRO A 5 30.99 -51.71 23.50
C PRO A 5 29.77 -51.53 22.56
N LYS A 6 28.55 -51.63 23.14
CA LYS A 6 27.28 -51.45 22.51
C LYS A 6 27.10 -50.00 22.03
N LYS A 7 26.80 -49.78 20.75
CA LYS A 7 26.35 -48.50 20.19
C LYS A 7 24.96 -48.13 20.74
N SER A 8 24.89 -47.01 21.41
CA SER A 8 23.65 -46.37 21.83
C SER A 8 22.86 -45.93 20.59
N ALA A 9 21.64 -46.44 20.45
CA ALA A 9 20.70 -46.06 19.42
C ALA A 9 19.89 -44.83 19.89
N TYR A 10 20.10 -43.68 19.26
CA TYR A 10 19.23 -42.53 19.45
C TYR A 10 17.87 -42.78 18.80
N PRO A 11 16.75 -42.42 19.45
CA PRO A 11 15.43 -42.58 18.84
C PRO A 11 15.27 -41.57 17.70
N LYS A 12 15.01 -42.07 16.49
CA LYS A 12 14.58 -41.25 15.36
C LYS A 12 13.20 -40.65 15.70
N ILE A 13 13.13 -39.35 15.90
CA ILE A 13 11.84 -38.62 15.97
C ILE A 13 11.24 -38.67 14.59
N GLY A 14 10.32 -39.61 14.40
CA GLY A 14 9.49 -39.71 13.19
C GLY A 14 8.53 -38.55 13.14
N ILE A 15 8.73 -37.61 12.17
CA ILE A 15 7.75 -36.61 11.83
C ILE A 15 6.54 -37.34 11.26
N MET A 16 5.57 -37.64 12.12
CA MET A 16 4.29 -38.23 11.73
C MET A 16 3.57 -37.26 10.76
N LYS A 17 3.54 -37.63 9.50
CA LYS A 17 2.64 -37.06 8.49
C LYS A 17 1.20 -37.37 8.91
N ARG A 18 0.56 -36.46 9.65
CA ARG A 18 -0.86 -36.54 9.98
C ARG A 18 -1.63 -35.55 9.12
N PRO A 19 -2.10 -35.90 7.91
CA PRO A 19 -2.90 -35.02 7.06
C PRO A 19 -4.18 -34.56 7.77
N HIS A 20 -4.69 -35.35 8.72
CA HIS A 20 -5.89 -35.02 9.50
C HIS A 20 -5.68 -33.84 10.45
N VAL A 21 -4.48 -33.60 11.00
CA VAL A 21 -4.21 -32.45 11.88
C VAL A 21 -4.22 -31.16 11.07
N LEU A 22 -3.66 -31.14 9.87
CA LEU A 22 -3.73 -30.01 8.96
C LEU A 22 -5.17 -29.75 8.48
N LEU A 23 -5.92 -30.80 8.20
CA LEU A 23 -7.33 -30.69 7.82
C LEU A 23 -8.19 -30.16 8.99
N THR A 24 -7.95 -30.65 10.21
CA THR A 24 -8.67 -30.18 11.42
C THR A 24 -8.34 -28.72 11.73
N LEU A 25 -7.07 -28.29 11.61
CA LEU A 25 -6.67 -26.90 11.74
C LEU A 25 -7.29 -26.02 10.64
N PHE A 26 -7.39 -26.52 9.41
CA PHE A 26 -8.04 -25.82 8.30
C PHE A 26 -9.55 -25.67 8.52
N VAL A 27 -10.23 -26.71 9.03
CA VAL A 27 -11.66 -26.67 9.37
C VAL A 27 -11.93 -25.75 10.57
N ILE A 28 -11.09 -25.74 11.60
CA ILE A 28 -11.18 -24.80 12.73
C ILE A 28 -10.99 -23.34 12.24
N PHE A 29 -10.10 -23.11 11.28
CA PHE A 29 -9.87 -21.78 10.70
C PHE A 29 -11.07 -21.27 9.89
N ILE A 30 -11.83 -22.15 9.25
CA ILE A 30 -13.05 -21.83 8.50
C ILE A 30 -14.24 -21.55 9.45
N SER A 31 -14.29 -22.17 10.62
CA SER A 31 -15.41 -22.01 11.56
C SER A 31 -15.36 -20.72 12.40
N LEU A 32 -14.29 -19.92 12.31
CA LEU A 32 -14.18 -18.60 12.96
C LEU A 32 -14.78 -17.48 12.09
N THR A 33 -15.81 -17.74 11.29
CA THR A 33 -16.60 -16.68 10.65
C THR A 33 -17.45 -15.97 11.71
N SER A 34 -16.79 -15.17 12.51
CA SER A 34 -17.44 -14.12 13.28
C SER A 34 -18.08 -13.16 12.29
N TYR A 35 -19.38 -12.87 12.43
CA TYR A 35 -20.09 -11.85 11.65
C TYR A 35 -19.61 -10.46 12.07
N SER A 36 -18.35 -10.14 11.80
CA SER A 36 -17.85 -8.78 11.88
C SER A 36 -18.22 -8.08 10.57
N GLN A 37 -18.83 -6.91 10.68
CA GLN A 37 -19.13 -6.12 9.48
C GLN A 37 -17.83 -5.68 8.82
N PHE A 38 -17.50 -6.27 7.67
CA PHE A 38 -16.44 -5.74 6.83
C PHE A 38 -16.85 -4.35 6.33
N ARG A 39 -16.11 -3.33 6.73
CA ARG A 39 -16.23 -2.02 6.11
C ARG A 39 -15.50 -2.05 4.78
N LYS A 40 -16.26 -1.97 3.70
CA LYS A 40 -15.79 -2.11 2.32
C LYS A 40 -14.64 -1.16 1.94
N TYR A 41 -14.52 -0.03 2.62
CA TYR A 41 -13.54 1.02 2.36
C TYR A 41 -12.74 1.38 3.63
N SER A 42 -12.40 0.40 4.46
CA SER A 42 -11.50 0.62 5.59
C SER A 42 -10.05 0.78 5.11
N ASN A 43 -9.30 1.70 5.73
CA ASN A 43 -7.88 1.97 5.43
C ASN A 43 -7.58 2.40 3.99
N GLU A 44 -8.51 3.11 3.32
CA GLU A 44 -8.33 3.54 1.92
C GLU A 44 -7.11 4.46 1.70
N PHE A 45 -6.61 5.15 2.73
CA PHE A 45 -5.37 5.91 2.64
C PHE A 45 -4.15 5.05 2.26
N LEU A 46 -4.18 3.73 2.56
CA LEU A 46 -3.19 2.75 2.11
C LEU A 46 -3.37 2.30 0.65
N ASN A 47 -4.38 2.80 -0.05
CA ASN A 47 -4.65 2.46 -1.46
C ASN A 47 -4.29 3.60 -2.43
N ILE A 48 -3.88 4.75 -1.91
CA ILE A 48 -3.52 5.93 -2.71
C ILE A 48 -2.30 5.65 -3.62
N GLY A 49 -1.32 4.92 -3.10
CA GLY A 49 -0.07 4.63 -3.81
C GLY A 49 1.13 5.33 -3.16
N ALA A 50 2.34 4.88 -3.46
CA ALA A 50 3.58 5.43 -2.91
C ALA A 50 4.66 5.57 -3.99
N GLY A 51 5.36 6.72 -3.96
CA GLY A 51 6.42 7.06 -4.88
C GLY A 51 5.91 7.57 -6.24
N ALA A 52 6.49 8.67 -6.73
CA ALA A 52 6.09 9.28 -8.00
C ALA A 52 6.27 8.30 -9.18
N ARG A 53 7.28 7.41 -9.15
CA ARG A 53 7.45 6.34 -10.14
C ARG A 53 6.19 5.46 -10.22
N GLY A 54 5.71 4.96 -9.07
CA GLY A 54 4.55 4.06 -9.04
C GLY A 54 3.27 4.74 -9.48
N LEU A 55 3.06 5.97 -9.00
CA LEU A 55 1.86 6.75 -9.31
C LEU A 55 1.81 7.17 -10.78
N SER A 56 2.95 7.54 -11.39
CA SER A 56 3.01 7.86 -12.83
C SER A 56 2.78 6.66 -13.74
N MET A 57 2.98 5.43 -13.24
CA MET A 57 2.65 4.19 -13.94
C MET A 57 1.25 3.65 -13.60
N GLY A 58 0.35 4.51 -13.09
CA GLY A 58 -1.02 4.11 -12.72
C GLY A 58 -1.07 3.07 -11.59
N GLY A 59 -0.03 2.96 -10.76
CA GLY A 59 0.08 1.94 -9.71
C GLY A 59 0.44 0.54 -10.22
N ALA A 60 0.80 0.37 -11.49
CA ALA A 60 1.31 -0.89 -12.01
C ALA A 60 2.77 -1.09 -11.60
N GLN A 61 3.00 -1.78 -10.45
CA GLN A 61 4.30 -1.88 -9.79
C GLN A 61 4.59 -3.25 -9.17
N VAL A 62 3.59 -4.14 -9.04
CA VAL A 62 3.73 -5.36 -8.23
C VAL A 62 4.81 -6.31 -8.76
N ALA A 63 5.06 -6.31 -10.07
CA ALA A 63 6.04 -7.17 -10.71
C ALA A 63 7.43 -6.50 -10.87
N SER A 64 7.50 -5.17 -11.03
CA SER A 64 8.74 -4.49 -11.40
C SER A 64 9.39 -3.67 -10.29
N VAL A 65 8.70 -3.37 -9.19
CA VAL A 65 9.27 -2.59 -8.09
C VAL A 65 10.50 -3.27 -7.49
N GLN A 66 11.61 -2.52 -7.30
CA GLN A 66 12.88 -3.04 -6.81
C GLN A 66 13.68 -2.03 -5.96
N ASP A 67 13.00 -1.13 -5.29
CA ASP A 67 13.57 -0.11 -4.42
C ASP A 67 12.87 -0.09 -3.07
N GLY A 68 13.17 0.88 -2.20
CA GLY A 68 12.56 0.99 -0.86
C GLY A 68 11.06 1.20 -0.87
N THR A 69 10.43 1.61 -1.99
CA THR A 69 8.97 1.67 -2.11
C THR A 69 8.33 0.28 -2.20
N SER A 70 9.13 -0.77 -2.38
CA SER A 70 8.68 -2.16 -2.43
C SER A 70 7.96 -2.59 -1.14
N GLY A 71 8.35 -2.05 0.03
CA GLY A 71 7.62 -2.30 1.27
C GLY A 71 6.14 -1.98 1.18
N TYR A 72 5.78 -1.01 0.35
CA TYR A 72 4.39 -0.65 0.08
C TYR A 72 3.78 -1.49 -1.08
N TRP A 73 4.47 -1.64 -2.22
CA TRP A 73 3.89 -2.24 -3.43
C TRP A 73 3.92 -3.77 -3.43
N ASN A 74 5.10 -4.35 -3.17
CA ASN A 74 5.34 -5.79 -3.06
C ASN A 74 6.64 -6.01 -2.27
N PRO A 75 6.57 -6.48 -1.03
CA PRO A 75 7.75 -6.59 -0.17
C PRO A 75 8.88 -7.44 -0.76
N ALA A 76 8.58 -8.39 -1.65
CA ALA A 76 9.60 -9.20 -2.32
C ALA A 76 10.58 -8.35 -3.16
N GLY A 77 10.16 -7.19 -3.64
CA GLY A 77 10.97 -6.27 -4.44
C GLY A 77 12.12 -5.62 -3.67
N LEU A 78 12.08 -5.60 -2.34
CA LEU A 78 13.17 -5.07 -1.51
C LEU A 78 14.51 -5.78 -1.74
N VAL A 79 14.51 -7.02 -2.23
CA VAL A 79 15.75 -7.73 -2.65
C VAL A 79 16.48 -6.97 -3.78
N GLY A 80 15.80 -6.06 -4.48
CA GLY A 80 16.39 -5.18 -5.48
C GLY A 80 17.34 -4.13 -4.91
N VAL A 81 17.14 -3.71 -3.66
CA VAL A 81 18.05 -2.82 -2.93
C VAL A 81 19.32 -3.58 -2.60
N LYS A 82 20.45 -3.13 -3.10
CA LYS A 82 21.73 -3.86 -3.01
C LYS A 82 22.85 -2.95 -2.52
N ASN A 83 23.80 -3.58 -1.82
CA ASN A 83 25.06 -3.01 -1.38
C ASN A 83 24.95 -1.94 -0.28
N ASN A 84 24.10 -0.95 -0.43
CA ASN A 84 23.98 0.19 0.49
C ASN A 84 22.52 0.38 0.93
N PRO A 85 22.29 0.99 2.09
CA PRO A 85 20.98 1.42 2.48
C PRO A 85 20.40 2.43 1.46
N GLU A 86 19.09 2.40 1.30
CA GLU A 86 18.36 3.27 0.39
C GLU A 86 17.27 4.02 1.14
N LEU A 87 17.23 5.34 1.00
CA LEU A 87 16.18 6.22 1.53
C LEU A 87 15.25 6.64 0.39
N ASN A 88 13.95 6.53 0.61
CA ASN A 88 12.93 7.04 -0.30
C ASN A 88 12.00 7.99 0.46
N LEU A 89 11.73 9.15 -0.12
CA LEU A 89 10.84 10.17 0.40
C LEU A 89 9.84 10.57 -0.67
N MET A 90 8.61 10.87 -0.28
CA MET A 90 7.58 11.40 -1.17
C MET A 90 6.70 12.37 -0.42
N HIS A 91 6.27 13.43 -1.12
CA HIS A 91 5.23 14.35 -0.70
C HIS A 91 4.24 14.57 -1.84
N ALA A 92 2.95 14.59 -1.50
CA ALA A 92 1.88 14.91 -2.42
C ALA A 92 0.76 15.67 -1.72
N GLU A 93 0.18 16.61 -2.44
CA GLU A 93 -1.01 17.34 -2.01
C GLU A 93 -2.19 16.92 -2.88
N TYR A 94 -3.21 16.36 -2.25
CA TYR A 94 -4.45 15.90 -2.87
C TYR A 94 -5.58 16.91 -2.66
N PHE A 95 -6.53 16.92 -3.59
CA PHE A 95 -7.76 17.73 -3.48
C PHE A 95 -7.45 19.23 -3.29
N ALA A 96 -6.61 19.78 -4.18
CA ALA A 96 -6.19 21.19 -4.13
C ALA A 96 -5.51 21.59 -2.79
N GLY A 97 -4.71 20.69 -2.20
CA GLY A 97 -3.95 20.96 -0.97
C GLY A 97 -4.69 20.61 0.34
N ILE A 98 -5.94 20.16 0.27
CA ILE A 98 -6.69 19.75 1.46
C ILE A 98 -6.07 18.49 2.10
N GLY A 99 -5.74 17.48 1.31
CA GLY A 99 -5.13 16.25 1.79
C GLY A 99 -3.63 16.22 1.57
N LYS A 100 -2.85 16.10 2.63
CA LYS A 100 -1.38 15.96 2.57
C LYS A 100 -1.01 14.49 2.72
N TYR A 101 -0.20 13.97 1.80
CA TYR A 101 0.24 12.58 1.81
C TYR A 101 1.75 12.49 1.77
N ASP A 102 2.32 12.00 2.84
CA ASP A 102 3.74 11.84 3.05
C ASP A 102 4.13 10.36 3.11
N PHE A 103 5.24 10.02 2.49
CA PHE A 103 5.83 8.69 2.53
C PHE A 103 7.33 8.79 2.79
N ALA A 104 7.83 7.96 3.69
CA ALA A 104 9.24 7.78 3.91
C ALA A 104 9.56 6.30 4.09
N SER A 105 10.63 5.82 3.48
CA SER A 105 11.09 4.44 3.63
C SER A 105 12.61 4.38 3.66
N ILE A 106 13.14 3.54 4.54
CA ILE A 106 14.56 3.23 4.57
C ILE A 106 14.72 1.71 4.49
N ALA A 107 15.54 1.26 3.54
CA ALA A 107 15.81 -0.16 3.28
C ALA A 107 17.29 -0.49 3.55
N PHE A 108 17.53 -1.60 4.24
CA PHE A 108 18.85 -2.06 4.67
C PHE A 108 19.12 -3.45 4.08
N PRO A 109 19.92 -3.57 2.99
CA PRO A 109 20.34 -4.86 2.48
C PRO A 109 21.38 -5.48 3.43
N THR A 110 21.34 -6.81 3.58
CA THR A 110 22.39 -7.53 4.30
C THR A 110 23.66 -7.60 3.46
N THR A 111 24.80 -7.80 4.11
CA THR A 111 26.14 -7.82 3.47
C THR A 111 26.24 -8.82 2.31
N ASN A 112 25.48 -9.91 2.34
CA ASN A 112 25.46 -10.92 1.28
C ASN A 112 24.35 -10.67 0.22
N ASN A 113 23.60 -9.58 0.32
CA ASN A 113 22.49 -9.21 -0.56
C ASN A 113 21.41 -10.31 -0.71
N LYS A 114 21.30 -11.23 0.28
CA LYS A 114 20.27 -12.28 0.28
C LYS A 114 18.98 -11.83 0.95
N ARG A 115 19.08 -10.90 1.89
CA ARG A 115 17.93 -10.35 2.64
C ARG A 115 18.00 -8.83 2.66
N THR A 116 16.85 -8.22 2.75
CA THR A 116 16.69 -6.77 2.94
C THR A 116 15.59 -6.53 3.95
N PHE A 117 15.88 -5.69 4.94
CA PHE A 117 14.91 -5.17 5.90
C PHE A 117 14.52 -3.76 5.48
N ALA A 118 13.29 -3.37 5.72
CA ALA A 118 12.88 -1.98 5.52
C ALA A 118 11.89 -1.54 6.59
N ILE A 119 11.93 -0.24 6.87
CA ILE A 119 10.93 0.46 7.68
C ILE A 119 10.32 1.54 6.79
N THR A 120 8.99 1.53 6.69
CA THR A 120 8.23 2.48 5.88
C THR A 120 7.22 3.18 6.76
N GLY A 121 7.14 4.50 6.67
CA GLY A 121 6.14 5.34 7.28
C GLY A 121 5.28 6.03 6.23
N LEU A 122 3.97 6.04 6.44
CA LEU A 122 3.01 6.81 5.64
C LEU A 122 2.18 7.68 6.57
N ARG A 123 1.84 8.87 6.09
CA ARG A 123 0.91 9.79 6.76
C ARG A 123 -0.03 10.37 5.72
N PHE A 124 -1.33 10.29 5.98
CA PHE A 124 -2.34 11.06 5.27
C PHE A 124 -3.03 11.98 6.27
N ALA A 125 -3.08 13.26 6.01
CA ALA A 125 -3.65 14.22 6.94
C ALA A 125 -4.49 15.28 6.23
N VAL A 126 -5.54 15.71 6.92
CA VAL A 126 -6.37 16.86 6.58
C VAL A 126 -6.34 17.82 7.79
N ASP A 127 -5.85 19.02 7.56
CA ASP A 127 -5.78 20.06 8.59
C ASP A 127 -6.99 21.01 8.46
N ASP A 128 -7.17 21.85 9.45
CA ASP A 128 -8.15 22.94 9.49
C ASP A 128 -9.61 22.52 9.24
N ILE A 129 -10.00 21.34 9.75
CA ILE A 129 -11.39 20.87 9.70
C ILE A 129 -12.21 21.68 10.72
N MET A 130 -13.22 22.41 10.25
CA MET A 130 -14.05 23.24 11.10
C MET A 130 -15.00 22.40 11.96
N ASN A 131 -14.83 22.50 13.30
CA ASN A 131 -15.76 21.94 14.26
C ASN A 131 -16.89 22.94 14.50
N THR A 132 -18.09 22.59 14.05
CA THR A 132 -19.31 23.42 14.19
C THR A 132 -20.25 22.91 15.25
N LEU A 133 -19.79 22.01 16.13
CA LEU A 133 -20.66 21.38 17.14
C LEU A 133 -21.32 22.39 18.10
N PHE A 134 -20.63 23.49 18.39
CA PHE A 134 -21.12 24.56 19.26
C PHE A 134 -21.53 25.83 18.47
N LEU A 135 -21.82 25.70 17.17
CA LEU A 135 -22.16 26.84 16.31
C LEU A 135 -23.48 27.51 16.71
N VAL A 136 -24.46 26.70 17.14
CA VAL A 136 -25.77 27.17 17.58
C VAL A 136 -25.79 27.27 19.08
N GLU A 137 -26.09 28.44 19.62
CA GLU A 137 -26.27 28.71 21.05
C GLU A 137 -27.62 28.17 21.56
N PRO A 138 -27.79 27.99 22.87
CA PRO A 138 -29.05 27.49 23.43
C PRO A 138 -30.29 28.36 23.13
N ASP A 139 -30.10 29.64 22.82
CA ASP A 139 -31.16 30.57 22.43
C ASP A 139 -31.50 30.50 20.93
N GLY A 140 -30.84 29.61 20.17
CA GLY A 140 -30.98 29.43 18.74
C GLY A 140 -30.17 30.39 17.87
N SER A 141 -29.39 31.30 18.45
CA SER A 141 -28.52 32.23 17.71
C SER A 141 -27.30 31.49 17.16
N ILE A 142 -26.75 31.99 16.05
CA ILE A 142 -25.54 31.47 15.43
C ILE A 142 -24.32 32.27 15.89
N ASN A 143 -23.36 31.58 16.52
CA ASN A 143 -22.13 32.18 17.01
C ASN A 143 -20.90 31.59 16.30
N TYR A 144 -20.40 32.28 15.29
CA TYR A 144 -19.23 31.85 14.53
C TYR A 144 -17.92 31.82 15.33
N ASN A 145 -17.85 32.52 16.48
CA ASN A 145 -16.68 32.49 17.36
C ASN A 145 -16.50 31.14 18.07
N ASN A 146 -17.52 30.30 18.08
CA ASN A 146 -17.46 28.95 18.65
C ASN A 146 -16.84 27.93 17.65
N ILE A 147 -16.56 28.32 16.42
CA ILE A 147 -15.90 27.44 15.45
C ILE A 147 -14.44 27.25 15.87
N GLN A 148 -14.06 25.98 16.05
CA GLN A 148 -12.69 25.58 16.35
C GLN A 148 -12.20 24.63 15.26
N ALA A 149 -10.97 24.85 14.76
CA ALA A 149 -10.37 23.92 13.81
C ALA A 149 -9.75 22.72 14.52
N PHE A 150 -9.77 21.57 13.86
CA PHE A 150 -9.03 20.37 14.26
C PHE A 150 -8.44 19.66 13.03
N SER A 151 -7.51 18.75 13.25
CA SER A 151 -6.90 17.96 12.17
C SER A 151 -7.28 16.50 12.31
N SER A 152 -7.36 15.80 11.16
CA SER A 152 -7.47 14.35 11.09
C SER A 152 -6.21 13.79 10.43
N ALA A 153 -5.66 12.71 10.99
CA ALA A 153 -4.46 12.10 10.45
C ALA A 153 -4.48 10.56 10.58
N ASP A 154 -4.12 9.91 9.50
CA ASP A 154 -3.95 8.46 9.40
C ASP A 154 -2.47 8.16 9.18
N TYR A 155 -1.91 7.28 10.00
CA TYR A 155 -0.52 6.84 9.96
C TYR A 155 -0.46 5.33 9.73
N ALA A 156 0.53 4.89 8.96
CA ALA A 156 0.90 3.49 8.87
C ALA A 156 2.40 3.32 8.96
N PHE A 157 2.84 2.37 9.79
CA PHE A 157 4.22 1.92 9.89
C PHE A 157 4.29 0.49 9.40
N ILE A 158 5.16 0.24 8.41
CA ILE A 158 5.32 -1.07 7.79
C ILE A 158 6.75 -1.54 8.01
N PHE A 159 6.88 -2.69 8.65
CA PHE A 159 8.13 -3.39 8.87
C PHE A 159 8.22 -4.53 7.87
N SER A 160 9.21 -4.48 7.00
CA SER A 160 9.34 -5.38 5.85
C SER A 160 10.59 -6.24 5.95
N LEU A 161 10.45 -7.50 5.54
CA LEU A 161 11.56 -8.42 5.34
C LEU A 161 11.42 -9.08 3.97
N ALA A 162 12.46 -9.00 3.16
CA ALA A 162 12.53 -9.71 1.89
C ALA A 162 13.72 -10.67 1.86
N GLN A 163 13.56 -11.76 1.14
CA GLN A 163 14.60 -12.78 0.97
C GLN A 163 14.63 -13.32 -0.46
N LYS A 164 15.84 -13.44 -1.01
CA LYS A 164 16.09 -14.21 -2.22
C LYS A 164 16.01 -15.69 -1.89
N LEU A 165 15.03 -16.41 -2.48
CA LEU A 165 14.85 -17.86 -2.28
C LEU A 165 15.71 -18.69 -3.24
N LYS A 166 15.67 -18.34 -4.53
CA LYS A 166 16.33 -19.09 -5.58
C LYS A 166 16.97 -18.17 -6.58
N GLU A 167 18.22 -18.46 -6.93
CA GLU A 167 18.94 -17.88 -8.04
C GLU A 167 19.51 -19.04 -8.84
N SER A 168 18.93 -19.31 -10.02
CA SER A 168 19.37 -20.41 -10.87
C SER A 168 19.25 -20.01 -12.32
N GLY A 169 20.39 -19.80 -12.97
CA GLY A 169 20.46 -19.42 -14.36
C GLY A 169 19.64 -18.16 -14.66
N ASN A 170 18.58 -18.33 -15.43
CA ASN A 170 17.74 -17.22 -15.91
C ASN A 170 16.50 -16.94 -15.04
N LYS A 171 16.39 -17.60 -13.86
CA LYS A 171 15.21 -17.52 -12.96
C LYS A 171 15.62 -17.13 -11.55
N ASN A 172 15.06 -16.03 -11.07
CA ASN A 172 15.20 -15.55 -9.68
C ASN A 172 13.84 -15.50 -9.02
N ILE A 173 13.75 -15.98 -7.78
CA ILE A 173 12.52 -15.98 -6.97
C ILE A 173 12.81 -15.26 -5.67
N HIS A 174 12.02 -14.21 -5.40
CA HIS A 174 12.09 -13.41 -4.20
C HIS A 174 10.79 -13.55 -3.41
N LEU A 175 10.90 -13.60 -2.10
CA LEU A 175 9.77 -13.53 -1.16
C LEU A 175 9.91 -12.29 -0.28
N GLY A 176 8.78 -11.77 0.17
CA GLY A 176 8.74 -10.69 1.14
C GLY A 176 7.50 -10.77 2.01
N VAL A 177 7.63 -10.25 3.22
CA VAL A 177 6.53 -10.13 4.20
C VAL A 177 6.56 -8.76 4.85
N ASN A 178 5.39 -8.28 5.23
CA ASN A 178 5.21 -7.05 6.00
C ASN A 178 4.42 -7.31 7.27
N ALA A 179 4.77 -6.60 8.33
CA ALA A 179 3.92 -6.36 9.48
C ALA A 179 3.55 -4.87 9.51
N LYS A 180 2.25 -4.57 9.59
CA LYS A 180 1.71 -3.19 9.57
C LYS A 180 1.13 -2.82 10.91
N VAL A 181 1.45 -1.61 11.37
CA VAL A 181 0.80 -0.94 12.50
C VAL A 181 0.14 0.31 11.97
N ILE A 182 -1.14 0.47 12.23
CA ILE A 182 -1.94 1.61 11.78
C ILE A 182 -2.37 2.40 13.00
N HIS A 183 -2.24 3.72 12.93
CA HIS A 183 -2.77 4.65 13.90
C HIS A 183 -3.59 5.72 13.20
N ARG A 184 -4.83 5.90 13.63
CA ARG A 184 -5.73 6.90 13.06
C ARG A 184 -6.22 7.84 14.15
N SER A 185 -6.34 9.13 13.85
CA SER A 185 -6.83 10.13 14.79
C SER A 185 -7.74 11.13 14.09
N VAL A 186 -8.84 11.48 14.74
CA VAL A 186 -9.79 12.51 14.29
C VAL A 186 -9.89 13.52 15.43
N GLY A 187 -9.06 14.57 15.35
CA GLY A 187 -8.93 15.57 16.40
C GLY A 187 -8.74 14.91 17.79
N LYS A 188 -9.49 15.42 18.77
CA LYS A 188 -9.57 14.84 20.13
C LYS A 188 -10.68 13.78 20.25
N PHE A 189 -11.54 13.63 19.23
CA PHE A 189 -12.79 12.88 19.31
C PHE A 189 -12.63 11.38 19.18
N ALA A 190 -11.72 10.94 18.31
CA ALA A 190 -11.56 9.52 18.00
C ALA A 190 -10.12 9.15 17.70
N LYS A 191 -9.74 7.94 18.15
CA LYS A 191 -8.45 7.31 17.83
C LYS A 191 -8.67 5.84 17.51
N ALA A 192 -7.89 5.32 16.57
CA ALA A 192 -7.87 3.89 16.29
C ALA A 192 -6.46 3.35 16.19
N TRP A 193 -6.32 2.07 16.56
CA TRP A 193 -5.13 1.27 16.33
C TRP A 193 -5.49 0.05 15.52
N GLY A 194 -4.64 -0.29 14.56
CA GLY A 194 -4.83 -1.42 13.69
C GLY A 194 -3.54 -2.20 13.43
N PHE A 195 -3.70 -3.48 13.08
CA PHE A 195 -2.61 -4.38 12.76
C PHE A 195 -2.98 -5.24 11.54
N GLY A 196 -2.01 -5.53 10.70
CA GLY A 196 -2.19 -6.38 9.53
C GLY A 196 -0.88 -6.94 9.01
N LEU A 197 -0.99 -7.99 8.19
CA LEU A 197 0.15 -8.61 7.53
C LEU A 197 -0.05 -8.61 6.02
N ASP A 198 1.06 -8.44 5.29
CA ASP A 198 1.12 -8.64 3.84
C ASP A 198 2.19 -9.67 3.50
N ALA A 199 2.07 -10.29 2.33
CA ALA A 199 3.10 -11.14 1.76
C ALA A 199 3.20 -10.91 0.26
N GLY A 200 4.40 -11.13 -0.31
CA GLY A 200 4.63 -10.94 -1.72
C GLY A 200 5.65 -11.90 -2.29
N ILE A 201 5.50 -12.14 -3.58
CA ILE A 201 6.41 -12.95 -4.39
C ILE A 201 6.75 -12.18 -5.66
N GLN A 202 8.01 -12.20 -6.06
CA GLN A 202 8.44 -11.77 -7.40
C GLN A 202 9.27 -12.87 -8.06
N ILE A 203 9.00 -13.08 -9.35
CA ILE A 203 9.70 -14.06 -10.18
C ILE A 203 10.23 -13.33 -11.41
N TYR A 204 11.54 -13.39 -11.60
CA TYR A 204 12.22 -12.85 -12.76
C TYR A 204 12.67 -14.00 -13.65
N GLN A 205 12.27 -13.99 -14.93
CA GLN A 205 12.64 -15.00 -15.91
C GLN A 205 13.00 -14.35 -17.25
N GLY A 206 14.28 -14.15 -17.46
CA GLY A 206 14.77 -13.43 -18.62
C GLY A 206 14.29 -11.98 -18.64
N LYS A 207 13.50 -11.61 -19.65
CA LYS A 207 12.90 -10.27 -19.77
C LYS A 207 11.53 -10.15 -19.10
N TRP A 208 10.98 -11.24 -18.61
CA TRP A 208 9.68 -11.26 -17.94
C TRP A 208 9.83 -11.14 -16.43
N LYS A 209 8.89 -10.42 -15.82
CA LYS A 209 8.77 -10.24 -14.39
C LYS A 209 7.32 -10.55 -14.01
N PHE A 210 7.15 -11.35 -12.97
CA PHE A 210 5.84 -11.69 -12.43
C PHE A 210 5.82 -11.29 -10.97
N GLY A 211 4.74 -10.69 -10.52
CA GLY A 211 4.55 -10.27 -9.15
C GLY A 211 3.19 -10.71 -8.63
N ILE A 212 3.16 -11.15 -7.38
CA ILE A 212 1.95 -11.43 -6.62
C ILE A 212 2.14 -10.80 -5.26
N ALA A 213 1.17 -10.02 -4.80
CA ALA A 213 1.15 -9.45 -3.46
C ALA A 213 -0.24 -9.67 -2.84
N GLY A 214 -0.27 -10.38 -1.71
CA GLY A 214 -1.42 -10.45 -0.82
C GLY A 214 -1.32 -9.32 0.18
N ARG A 215 -2.27 -8.40 0.17
CA ARG A 215 -2.41 -7.32 1.15
C ARG A 215 -3.47 -7.69 2.15
N ASP A 216 -3.24 -7.31 3.41
CA ASP A 216 -4.19 -7.57 4.50
C ASP A 216 -4.59 -9.04 4.62
N ILE A 217 -3.62 -9.97 4.41
CA ILE A 217 -3.85 -11.43 4.32
C ILE A 217 -4.45 -12.03 5.60
N THR A 218 -4.25 -11.37 6.74
CA THR A 218 -4.82 -11.76 8.03
C THR A 218 -6.08 -10.97 8.37
N THR A 219 -6.64 -10.22 7.42
CA THR A 219 -7.51 -9.07 7.66
C THR A 219 -6.80 -8.01 8.52
N THR A 220 -6.84 -6.76 8.13
CA THR A 220 -6.36 -5.69 9.01
C THR A 220 -7.52 -5.18 9.83
N PHE A 221 -7.41 -5.26 11.14
CA PHE A 221 -8.43 -4.74 12.04
C PHE A 221 -8.02 -3.38 12.60
N ASN A 222 -8.99 -2.49 12.76
CA ASN A 222 -8.84 -1.22 13.47
C ASN A 222 -9.83 -1.19 14.61
N THR A 223 -9.36 -0.90 15.81
CA THR A 223 -10.22 -0.69 16.97
C THR A 223 -10.29 0.79 17.29
N TRP A 224 -11.48 1.35 17.18
CA TRP A 224 -11.79 2.74 17.49
C TRP A 224 -12.14 2.93 18.95
N SER A 225 -11.64 4.00 19.55
CA SER A 225 -12.10 4.55 20.83
C SER A 225 -12.47 6.01 20.63
N PHE A 226 -13.59 6.41 21.26
CA PHE A 226 -14.16 7.74 21.15
C PHE A 226 -14.09 8.44 22.49
N THR A 227 -13.82 9.74 22.46
CA THR A 227 -13.71 10.58 23.65
C THR A 227 -14.50 11.87 23.40
N PHE A 228 -15.68 11.97 24.04
CA PHE A 228 -16.51 13.16 24.00
C PHE A 228 -16.70 13.68 25.44
N THR A 229 -16.69 15.00 25.60
CA THR A 229 -17.09 15.66 26.84
C THR A 229 -18.61 15.53 27.03
N GLU A 230 -19.10 15.72 28.26
CA GLU A 230 -20.54 15.65 28.51
C GLU A 230 -21.33 16.68 27.71
N LYS A 231 -20.80 17.91 27.52
CA LYS A 231 -21.38 18.91 26.62
C LYS A 231 -21.49 18.45 25.17
N GLU A 232 -20.44 17.82 24.63
CA GLU A 232 -20.43 17.31 23.26
C GLU A 232 -21.46 16.19 23.09
N LYS A 233 -21.59 15.31 24.08
CA LYS A 233 -22.62 14.24 24.10
C LYS A 233 -24.05 14.82 24.14
N GLU A 234 -24.27 15.85 24.97
CA GLU A 234 -25.56 16.53 25.08
C GLU A 234 -25.97 17.12 23.72
N ILE A 235 -25.07 17.83 23.05
CA ILE A 235 -25.37 18.42 21.73
C ILE A 235 -25.61 17.33 20.69
N LEU A 236 -24.81 16.27 20.66
CA LEU A 236 -25.02 15.15 19.76
C LEU A 236 -26.42 14.53 19.98
N TYR A 237 -26.84 14.35 21.23
CA TYR A 237 -28.16 13.86 21.56
C TYR A 237 -29.28 14.80 21.10
N LEU A 238 -29.15 16.11 21.38
CA LEU A 238 -30.13 17.14 20.99
C LEU A 238 -30.27 17.28 19.47
N THR A 239 -29.22 16.96 18.72
CA THR A 239 -29.19 17.00 17.27
C THR A 239 -29.53 15.65 16.61
N ASN A 240 -30.09 14.71 17.37
CA ASN A 240 -30.43 13.34 16.91
C ASN A 240 -29.25 12.56 16.32
N ASN A 241 -28.04 12.84 16.76
CA ASN A 241 -26.88 12.06 16.39
C ASN A 241 -26.62 10.97 17.43
N GLU A 242 -26.37 9.76 16.96
CA GLU A 242 -25.92 8.68 17.82
C GLU A 242 -24.52 8.96 18.35
N ILE A 243 -24.30 8.77 19.66
CA ILE A 243 -22.96 8.86 20.25
C ILE A 243 -22.17 7.62 19.83
N PRO A 244 -21.06 7.78 19.10
CA PRO A 244 -20.26 6.64 18.68
C PRO A 244 -19.70 5.87 19.87
N VAL A 245 -19.86 4.57 19.84
CA VAL A 245 -19.29 3.65 20.83
C VAL A 245 -18.04 2.97 20.27
N LYS A 246 -17.21 2.40 21.13
CA LYS A 246 -16.07 1.60 20.73
C LYS A 246 -16.47 0.59 19.65
N SER A 247 -15.79 0.62 18.51
CA SER A 247 -16.10 -0.22 17.36
C SER A 247 -14.83 -0.79 16.73
N SER A 248 -14.97 -1.90 16.03
CA SER A 248 -13.89 -2.52 15.28
C SER A 248 -14.25 -2.56 13.80
N GLU A 249 -13.30 -2.19 12.97
CA GLU A 249 -13.39 -2.27 11.51
C GLU A 249 -12.44 -3.34 11.00
N LEU A 250 -12.86 -4.10 10.00
CA LEU A 250 -12.03 -5.08 9.32
C LEU A 250 -11.82 -4.67 7.88
N THR A 251 -10.57 -4.69 7.43
CA THR A 251 -10.20 -4.54 6.01
C THR A 251 -10.10 -5.91 5.37
N ALA A 252 -10.86 -6.13 4.31
CA ALA A 252 -10.82 -7.39 3.58
C ALA A 252 -9.47 -7.61 2.89
N PRO A 253 -8.99 -8.87 2.80
CA PRO A 253 -7.81 -9.21 2.04
C PRO A 253 -7.95 -8.82 0.57
N ARG A 254 -6.81 -8.41 -0.02
CA ARG A 254 -6.70 -8.07 -1.45
C ARG A 254 -5.52 -8.83 -2.06
N LEU A 255 -5.71 -9.32 -3.28
CA LEU A 255 -4.66 -9.96 -4.06
C LEU A 255 -4.33 -9.09 -5.28
N VAL A 256 -3.07 -8.71 -5.41
CA VAL A 256 -2.55 -7.99 -6.58
C VAL A 256 -1.68 -8.93 -7.38
N VAL A 257 -2.00 -9.09 -8.67
CA VAL A 257 -1.23 -9.93 -9.60
C VAL A 257 -0.75 -9.06 -10.74
N GLY A 258 0.49 -9.21 -11.14
CA GLY A 258 1.07 -8.41 -12.20
C GLY A 258 2.09 -9.15 -13.04
N VAL A 259 2.21 -8.68 -14.27
CA VAL A 259 3.21 -9.11 -15.23
C VAL A 259 3.86 -7.90 -15.86
N ALA A 260 5.19 -7.94 -15.97
CA ALA A 260 5.95 -6.90 -16.63
C ALA A 260 6.96 -7.50 -17.60
N ARG A 261 7.33 -6.73 -18.61
CA ARG A 261 8.31 -7.14 -19.61
C ARG A 261 9.22 -5.97 -19.99
N ASP A 262 10.53 -6.24 -20.04
CA ASP A 262 11.53 -5.32 -20.54
C ASP A 262 11.73 -5.49 -22.04
N PHE A 263 11.65 -4.39 -22.79
CA PHE A 263 11.92 -4.32 -24.23
C PHE A 263 13.15 -3.44 -24.46
N LYS A 264 14.21 -4.02 -25.00
CA LYS A 264 15.40 -3.27 -25.37
C LYS A 264 15.18 -2.65 -26.75
N ILE A 265 14.89 -1.37 -26.79
CA ILE A 265 14.64 -0.62 -28.06
C ILE A 265 15.98 -0.29 -28.76
N SER A 266 16.94 0.18 -27.95
CA SER A 266 18.29 0.47 -28.44
C SER A 266 19.35 0.21 -27.37
N LYS A 267 20.62 0.49 -27.64
CA LYS A 267 21.68 0.40 -26.58
C LYS A 267 21.44 1.38 -25.43
N LYS A 268 20.72 2.46 -25.67
CA LYS A 268 20.51 3.57 -24.74
C LYS A 268 19.06 3.67 -24.23
N VAL A 269 18.11 2.95 -24.84
CA VAL A 269 16.68 3.07 -24.55
C VAL A 269 16.09 1.70 -24.23
N ASN A 270 15.51 1.58 -23.04
CA ASN A 270 14.75 0.42 -22.59
C ASN A 270 13.32 0.85 -22.28
N LEU A 271 12.35 0.05 -22.67
CA LEU A 271 10.94 0.22 -22.34
C LEU A 271 10.52 -0.92 -21.42
N LEU A 272 9.93 -0.59 -20.27
CA LEU A 272 9.24 -1.50 -19.40
C LEU A 272 7.73 -1.30 -19.61
N ALA A 273 7.00 -2.39 -19.85
CA ALA A 273 5.54 -2.40 -19.81
C ALA A 273 5.09 -3.32 -18.68
N GLU A 274 4.14 -2.87 -17.86
CA GLU A 274 3.57 -3.64 -16.75
C GLU A 274 2.06 -3.54 -16.75
N ALA A 275 1.40 -4.68 -16.52
CA ALA A 275 -0.02 -4.79 -16.29
C ALA A 275 -0.28 -5.48 -14.96
N ASN A 276 -1.11 -4.88 -14.13
CA ASN A 276 -1.55 -5.41 -12.84
C ASN A 276 -3.07 -5.55 -12.79
N VAL A 277 -3.55 -6.45 -11.95
CA VAL A 277 -4.95 -6.58 -11.59
C VAL A 277 -5.07 -6.66 -10.07
N ASP A 278 -5.82 -5.76 -9.47
CA ASP A 278 -6.18 -5.80 -8.06
C ASP A 278 -7.49 -6.59 -7.91
N LEU A 279 -7.46 -7.71 -7.20
CA LEU A 279 -8.61 -8.55 -6.91
C LEU A 279 -9.07 -8.32 -5.47
N THR A 280 -10.36 -8.01 -5.30
CA THR A 280 -11.01 -7.82 -3.99
C THR A 280 -12.13 -8.85 -3.83
N PHE A 281 -12.32 -9.34 -2.58
CA PHE A 281 -13.19 -10.47 -2.27
C PHE A 281 -14.37 -10.08 -1.36
N ASP A 282 -14.75 -8.82 -1.37
CA ASP A 282 -15.79 -8.21 -0.54
C ASP A 282 -17.05 -7.85 -1.34
N GLY A 283 -17.27 -8.57 -2.44
CA GLY A 283 -18.41 -8.40 -3.33
C GLY A 283 -18.23 -7.30 -4.39
N LYS A 284 -19.33 -6.84 -4.95
CA LYS A 284 -19.32 -5.87 -6.05
C LYS A 284 -18.70 -4.54 -5.65
N ARG A 285 -17.63 -4.14 -6.34
CA ARG A 285 -17.04 -2.80 -6.29
C ARG A 285 -17.27 -2.06 -7.61
N ASN A 286 -17.22 -0.73 -7.59
CA ASN A 286 -17.29 0.07 -8.81
C ASN A 286 -15.94 0.08 -9.53
N THR A 287 -15.63 -1.00 -10.22
CA THR A 287 -14.40 -1.26 -10.96
C THR A 287 -14.75 -1.78 -12.36
N LEU A 288 -13.75 -1.97 -13.24
CA LEU A 288 -13.98 -2.45 -14.61
C LEU A 288 -14.75 -3.78 -14.62
N ILE A 289 -14.34 -4.72 -13.77
CA ILE A 289 -15.03 -5.99 -13.59
C ILE A 289 -15.63 -5.98 -12.18
N SER A 290 -16.95 -5.79 -12.12
CA SER A 290 -17.72 -5.73 -10.88
C SER A 290 -18.59 -6.97 -10.75
N ALA A 291 -18.18 -7.93 -9.93
CA ALA A 291 -18.88 -9.19 -9.72
C ALA A 291 -18.90 -9.58 -8.24
N ASP A 292 -19.74 -10.54 -7.90
CA ASP A 292 -19.83 -11.14 -6.59
C ASP A 292 -19.40 -12.61 -6.69
N PRO A 293 -18.45 -13.09 -5.89
CA PRO A 293 -17.79 -12.41 -4.75
C PRO A 293 -16.53 -11.61 -5.12
N VAL A 294 -16.07 -11.59 -6.38
CA VAL A 294 -14.76 -11.03 -6.75
C VAL A 294 -14.92 -9.86 -7.71
N SER A 295 -14.36 -8.72 -7.37
CA SER A 295 -14.21 -7.57 -8.26
C SER A 295 -12.74 -7.41 -8.67
N ALA A 296 -12.49 -6.91 -9.91
CA ALA A 296 -11.15 -6.74 -10.45
C ALA A 296 -10.95 -5.34 -11.03
N ASP A 297 -9.83 -4.70 -10.63
CA ASP A 297 -9.41 -3.38 -11.09
C ASP A 297 -8.07 -3.48 -11.83
N PRO A 298 -8.04 -3.41 -13.17
CA PRO A 298 -6.82 -3.46 -13.95
C PRO A 298 -6.08 -2.13 -13.92
N LYS A 299 -4.73 -2.22 -14.00
CA LYS A 299 -3.81 -1.09 -14.07
C LYS A 299 -2.75 -1.36 -15.11
N LEU A 300 -2.41 -0.35 -15.89
CA LEU A 300 -1.37 -0.44 -16.92
C LEU A 300 -0.35 0.66 -16.72
N GLY A 301 0.93 0.32 -16.89
CA GLY A 301 2.04 1.25 -16.77
C GLY A 301 3.12 1.02 -17.81
N LEU A 302 3.71 2.11 -18.26
CA LEU A 302 4.85 2.14 -19.18
C LEU A 302 5.95 3.01 -18.59
N GLU A 303 7.20 2.55 -18.67
CA GLU A 303 8.38 3.32 -18.29
C GLU A 303 9.42 3.23 -19.40
N CYS A 304 9.77 4.37 -19.99
CA CYS A 304 10.87 4.50 -20.94
C CYS A 304 12.11 5.02 -20.20
N ASN A 305 13.14 4.20 -20.14
CA ASN A 305 14.42 4.52 -19.51
C ASN A 305 15.45 4.90 -20.61
N ILE A 306 16.01 6.10 -20.52
CA ILE A 306 16.98 6.65 -21.45
C ILE A 306 18.34 6.81 -20.76
N ASN A 307 19.32 6.04 -21.17
CA ASN A 307 20.70 6.03 -20.62
C ASN A 307 20.80 5.72 -19.11
N ASN A 308 19.76 5.19 -18.46
CA ASN A 308 19.64 5.07 -17.00
C ASN A 308 19.76 6.43 -16.27
N ILE A 309 19.48 7.52 -16.94
CA ILE A 309 19.51 8.89 -16.42
C ILE A 309 18.11 9.50 -16.45
N PHE A 310 17.44 9.45 -17.59
CA PHE A 310 16.10 10.00 -17.77
C PHE A 310 15.06 8.90 -17.86
N TYR A 311 13.93 9.13 -17.22
CA TYR A 311 12.78 8.23 -17.21
C TYR A 311 11.53 9.01 -17.60
N VAL A 312 10.76 8.48 -18.53
CA VAL A 312 9.44 9.00 -18.91
C VAL A 312 8.44 7.89 -18.67
N ARG A 313 7.33 8.22 -18.01
CA ARG A 313 6.35 7.24 -17.57
C ARG A 313 4.94 7.68 -17.93
N ALA A 314 4.10 6.68 -18.19
CA ALA A 314 2.67 6.86 -18.37
C ALA A 314 1.94 5.67 -17.76
N GLY A 315 0.73 5.91 -17.29
CA GLY A 315 -0.10 4.87 -16.71
C GLY A 315 -1.58 5.20 -16.82
N ILE A 316 -2.41 4.19 -16.58
CA ILE A 316 -3.86 4.33 -16.52
C ILE A 316 -4.42 3.32 -15.51
N ASN A 317 -5.37 3.76 -14.70
CA ASN A 317 -6.02 2.95 -13.67
C ASN A 317 -7.43 3.46 -13.36
N ASN A 318 -8.04 2.92 -12.32
CA ASN A 318 -9.29 3.37 -11.72
C ASN A 318 -10.43 3.48 -12.73
N PHE A 319 -10.70 2.39 -13.44
CA PHE A 319 -11.82 2.28 -14.35
C PHE A 319 -13.12 2.09 -13.57
N GLN A 320 -13.98 3.08 -13.55
CA GLN A 320 -15.24 3.06 -12.81
C GLN A 320 -16.38 3.71 -13.59
N LYS A 321 -17.62 3.42 -13.18
CA LYS A 321 -18.81 4.08 -13.72
C LYS A 321 -19.30 5.15 -12.76
N ALA A 322 -19.41 6.39 -13.22
CA ALA A 322 -20.00 7.49 -12.46
C ALA A 322 -21.01 8.25 -13.31
N LEU A 323 -21.82 9.08 -12.68
CA LEU A 323 -22.71 10.00 -13.40
C LEU A 323 -21.87 10.96 -14.25
N ALA A 324 -22.38 11.28 -15.44
CA ALA A 324 -21.77 12.31 -16.26
C ALA A 324 -21.86 13.67 -15.54
N ASP A 325 -20.79 14.47 -15.63
CA ASP A 325 -20.77 15.79 -15.03
C ASP A 325 -21.89 16.67 -15.57
N GLY A 326 -22.65 17.29 -14.66
CA GLY A 326 -23.75 18.18 -15.01
C GLY A 326 -25.04 17.49 -15.48
N ASP A 327 -25.07 16.16 -15.60
CA ASP A 327 -26.28 15.42 -15.94
C ASP A 327 -27.10 15.08 -14.69
N THR A 328 -27.99 16.01 -14.31
CA THR A 328 -28.94 15.82 -13.20
C THR A 328 -30.26 15.18 -13.63
N LEU A 329 -30.52 15.08 -14.94
CA LEU A 329 -31.81 14.67 -15.49
C LEU A 329 -31.80 13.23 -15.99
N ASN A 330 -30.79 12.80 -16.72
CA ASN A 330 -30.78 11.49 -17.38
C ASN A 330 -30.18 10.37 -16.58
N ILE A 331 -29.45 10.67 -15.49
CA ILE A 331 -28.80 9.70 -14.59
C ILE A 331 -27.91 8.69 -15.35
N LYS A 332 -27.38 9.09 -16.50
CA LYS A 332 -26.56 8.23 -17.35
C LYS A 332 -25.16 8.05 -16.75
N LYS A 333 -24.78 6.81 -16.49
CA LYS A 333 -23.43 6.48 -16.04
C LYS A 333 -22.48 6.39 -17.23
N VAL A 334 -21.37 7.10 -17.15
CA VAL A 334 -20.25 7.05 -18.09
C VAL A 334 -19.03 6.38 -17.47
N TRP A 335 -18.14 5.87 -18.31
CA TRP A 335 -16.87 5.36 -17.84
C TRP A 335 -15.92 6.49 -17.50
N ILE A 336 -15.39 6.45 -16.29
CA ILE A 336 -14.30 7.30 -15.81
C ILE A 336 -13.06 6.44 -15.68
N TYR A 337 -11.91 6.98 -16.05
CA TYR A 337 -10.60 6.38 -15.89
C TYR A 337 -9.59 7.46 -15.52
N GLN A 338 -8.49 7.08 -14.91
CA GLN A 338 -7.46 8.01 -14.43
C GLN A 338 -6.13 7.75 -15.13
N PRO A 339 -5.80 8.50 -16.21
CA PRO A 339 -4.46 8.52 -16.74
C PRO A 339 -3.50 9.21 -15.77
N SER A 340 -2.25 8.88 -15.90
CA SER A 340 -1.13 9.48 -15.16
C SER A 340 0.10 9.58 -16.05
N ALA A 341 0.94 10.56 -15.78
CA ALA A 341 2.21 10.74 -16.46
C ALA A 341 3.30 11.14 -15.46
N GLY A 342 4.55 10.96 -15.83
CA GLY A 342 5.64 11.36 -14.95
C GLY A 342 7.00 11.32 -15.62
N ALA A 343 7.96 11.95 -14.96
CA ALA A 343 9.35 11.99 -15.38
C ALA A 343 10.27 11.71 -14.18
N GLY A 344 11.43 11.16 -14.46
CA GLY A 344 12.46 10.90 -13.46
C GLY A 344 13.83 11.27 -13.98
N PHE A 345 14.68 11.70 -13.07
CA PHE A 345 16.06 12.05 -13.37
C PHE A 345 17.00 11.49 -12.30
N LYS A 346 18.00 10.74 -12.75
CA LYS A 346 19.00 10.12 -11.88
C LYS A 346 20.37 10.74 -12.07
N ILE A 347 20.93 11.28 -10.98
CA ILE A 347 22.31 11.79 -10.92
C ILE A 347 23.06 11.02 -9.83
N SER A 348 24.05 10.24 -10.23
CA SER A 348 24.86 9.45 -9.29
C SER A 348 23.99 8.53 -8.42
N ASN A 349 23.91 8.82 -7.12
CA ASN A 349 23.14 8.08 -6.14
C ASN A 349 21.79 8.71 -5.77
N VAL A 350 21.40 9.80 -6.44
CA VAL A 350 20.14 10.50 -6.22
C VAL A 350 19.23 10.31 -7.42
N THR A 351 17.97 9.95 -7.18
CA THR A 351 16.92 9.97 -8.22
C THR A 351 15.79 10.88 -7.73
N ILE A 352 15.38 11.81 -8.59
CA ILE A 352 14.24 12.69 -8.38
C ILE A 352 13.18 12.29 -9.38
N ASP A 353 11.99 11.99 -8.89
CA ASP A 353 10.85 11.63 -9.71
C ASP A 353 9.70 12.60 -9.47
N TYR A 354 8.98 12.91 -10.53
CA TYR A 354 7.76 13.70 -10.53
C TYR A 354 6.64 12.91 -11.19
N ALA A 355 5.44 12.98 -10.63
CA ALA A 355 4.24 12.44 -11.24
C ALA A 355 3.11 13.47 -11.24
N PHE A 356 2.34 13.44 -12.31
CA PHE A 356 1.10 14.17 -12.49
C PHE A 356 -0.01 13.13 -12.63
N THR A 357 -0.91 13.09 -11.64
CA THR A 357 -1.89 12.01 -11.46
C THR A 357 -3.29 12.57 -11.25
N ASN A 358 -4.28 11.68 -11.17
CA ASN A 358 -5.69 12.01 -11.02
C ASN A 358 -6.23 12.86 -12.19
N LEU A 359 -5.71 12.59 -13.40
CA LEU A 359 -6.16 13.20 -14.64
C LEU A 359 -7.47 12.53 -15.11
N ALA A 360 -8.48 12.49 -14.23
CA ALA A 360 -9.75 11.88 -14.58
C ALA A 360 -10.36 12.57 -15.81
N ASN A 361 -11.01 11.81 -16.65
CA ASN A 361 -11.75 12.31 -17.80
C ASN A 361 -13.10 12.96 -17.40
N GLN A 362 -13.03 13.88 -16.44
CA GLN A 362 -14.12 14.69 -15.90
C GLN A 362 -13.89 16.17 -16.21
N SER A 363 -14.95 16.98 -16.14
CA SER A 363 -14.90 18.41 -16.49
C SER A 363 -13.96 19.21 -15.59
N ASN A 364 -13.83 18.84 -14.30
CA ASN A 364 -12.94 19.47 -13.33
C ASN A 364 -12.13 18.42 -12.55
N PRO A 365 -11.10 17.79 -13.17
CA PRO A 365 -10.30 16.82 -12.48
C PRO A 365 -9.47 17.48 -11.39
N LEU A 366 -9.53 16.94 -10.17
CA LEU A 366 -8.65 17.33 -9.07
C LEU A 366 -7.30 16.63 -9.24
N PHE A 367 -6.47 17.16 -10.13
CA PHE A 367 -5.14 16.60 -10.38
C PHE A 367 -4.21 16.77 -9.19
N THR A 368 -3.20 15.91 -9.13
CA THR A 368 -2.24 15.86 -8.02
C THR A 368 -0.82 15.86 -8.55
N HIS A 369 0.00 16.71 -7.94
CA HIS A 369 1.44 16.76 -8.14
C HIS A 369 2.13 15.93 -7.08
N VAL A 370 2.99 15.00 -7.49
CA VAL A 370 3.74 14.13 -6.58
C VAL A 370 5.22 14.27 -6.84
N PHE A 371 5.97 14.52 -5.79
CA PHE A 371 7.43 14.57 -5.82
C PHE A 371 8.01 13.45 -4.99
N SER A 372 9.01 12.76 -5.49
CA SER A 372 9.77 11.78 -4.72
C SER A 372 11.26 11.90 -4.93
N LEU A 373 11.97 11.59 -3.87
CA LEU A 373 13.42 11.54 -3.80
C LEU A 373 13.85 10.14 -3.39
N LYS A 374 14.75 9.54 -4.15
CA LYS A 374 15.45 8.32 -3.77
C LYS A 374 16.94 8.60 -3.62
N LEU A 375 17.50 8.16 -2.51
CA LEU A 375 18.92 8.30 -2.19
C LEU A 375 19.54 6.93 -1.90
N ASP A 376 20.44 6.49 -2.75
CA ASP A 376 21.32 5.34 -2.49
C ASP A 376 22.44 5.80 -1.56
N MET A 377 22.41 5.42 -0.28
CA MET A 377 23.42 5.86 0.70
C MET A 377 24.76 5.22 0.39
N VAL A 378 25.79 6.04 0.18
CA VAL A 378 27.14 5.54 -0.09
C VAL A 378 27.72 4.98 1.20
N GLY A 379 27.95 3.68 1.27
CA GLY A 379 28.66 3.07 2.40
C GLY A 379 30.10 3.56 2.47
N ASP A 380 30.56 3.89 3.65
CA ASP A 380 31.96 4.33 3.89
C ASP A 380 32.93 3.21 3.49
N LYS A 381 33.50 3.32 2.28
CA LYS A 381 34.47 2.34 1.73
C LYS A 381 35.79 2.29 2.54
N ASN A 382 36.00 3.20 3.48
CA ASN A 382 37.24 3.33 4.24
C ASN A 382 37.33 2.44 5.49
N LYS A 383 36.25 1.71 5.88
CA LYS A 383 36.30 0.81 7.05
C LYS A 383 36.88 -0.59 6.78
N LYS A 384 37.30 -0.92 5.57
CA LYS A 384 37.89 -2.23 5.23
C LYS A 384 39.45 -2.22 5.11
N LYS A 385 40.09 -1.18 5.59
CA LYS A 385 41.60 -1.16 5.72
C LYS A 385 41.96 -0.77 7.14
N LYS A 386 41.72 -1.63 8.09
CA LYS A 386 42.47 -1.72 9.37
C LYS A 386 42.44 -3.17 9.82
#